data_0420e85ba1a341ca2821d807e8f4822c
#
_entry.id   0420e85ba1a341ca2821d807e8f4822c
#
_cell.length_a   1.000
_cell.length_b   1.000
_cell.length_c   1.000
_cell.angle_alpha   90.00
_cell.angle_beta   90.00
_cell.angle_gamma   90.00
#
_symmetry.space_group_name_H-M   'P 1'
#
loop_
_entity.id
_entity.type
_entity.pdbx_description
1 polymer ?
#
loop_
_entity_poly.entity_id
_entity_poly.type
_entity_poly.pdbx_seq_one_letter_code
_entity_poly.pdbx_strand_id
1 'polypeptide(L)'
;MDLNHLKKNNSKENIISKEKISKSDKNTVDSPIFDSAVDENTKTDLEEKDAKIDEKDGSEILGRTHSIETFGAVDGPGLRYILFLQGCPMRCLYCHNPDTWETKGGRMMSVKEVLEDYEKYRPYLKDGGITVSGGEPLLQMDFVTELFKEAKKRNIHTALDSSGALFVRNKNLKKYEELIKYADLVLLDIKHIDDEGHRKLTGFSNKNILDFLKFLDEKGVEVWIRHVIVPNITYDAKLLERLGYQLGRYKNIKKVDVLPYHNMGEKKYEELGMDYPLRGTKPMTDRHAKSARDMILYGMRKYRMESR
;
A
#
# COMPACT_ATOMS: atom_id res chain seq x y z
N MET A 1 -24.63 -48.49 -40.92
CA MET A 1 -26.02 -48.06 -41.22
C MET A 1 -26.07 -46.61 -40.80
N ASP A 2 -25.77 -45.74 -41.76
CA ASP A 2 -26.54 -44.83 -42.60
C ASP A 2 -27.09 -43.64 -41.81
N LEU A 3 -26.48 -42.50 -41.92
CA LEU A 3 -26.43 -41.41 -42.93
C LEU A 3 -27.83 -40.81 -43.30
N ASN A 4 -27.89 -39.47 -43.10
CA ASN A 4 -28.64 -38.51 -43.87
C ASN A 4 -30.15 -38.38 -43.66
N HIS A 5 -30.51 -37.18 -43.30
CA HIS A 5 -31.49 -36.27 -43.92
C HIS A 5 -31.87 -35.18 -42.90
N LEU A 6 -31.99 -33.90 -43.14
CA LEU A 6 -32.37 -33.16 -44.29
C LEU A 6 -31.90 -31.68 -44.21
N LYS A 7 -31.59 -31.14 -45.35
CA LYS A 7 -31.30 -29.76 -45.66
C LYS A 7 -32.60 -28.91 -45.79
N LYS A 8 -32.36 -27.58 -45.72
CA LYS A 8 -33.10 -26.45 -46.39
C LYS A 8 -34.25 -25.82 -45.61
N ASN A 9 -34.22 -24.55 -45.36
CA ASN A 9 -34.57 -23.35 -46.14
C ASN A 9 -34.70 -22.19 -45.14
N ASN A 10 -34.53 -20.94 -45.32
CA ASN A 10 -34.33 -20.06 -46.43
C ASN A 10 -34.01 -18.67 -45.95
N SER A 11 -33.17 -18.01 -46.67
CA SER A 11 -32.91 -16.59 -46.75
C SER A 11 -34.14 -15.66 -46.56
N LYS A 12 -33.95 -14.57 -45.85
CA LYS A 12 -34.47 -13.23 -46.28
C LYS A 12 -33.50 -12.15 -45.82
N GLU A 13 -32.95 -11.50 -46.81
CA GLU A 13 -32.28 -10.22 -46.75
C GLU A 13 -33.22 -9.14 -46.19
N ASN A 14 -32.71 -8.25 -45.39
CA ASN A 14 -33.21 -6.89 -45.33
C ASN A 14 -32.05 -5.91 -45.18
N ILE A 15 -31.81 -5.23 -46.28
CA ILE A 15 -30.98 -4.05 -46.43
C ILE A 15 -31.72 -2.89 -45.76
N ILE A 16 -31.14 -2.26 -44.75
CA ILE A 16 -31.54 -0.88 -44.38
C ILE A 16 -30.26 -0.07 -44.10
N SER A 17 -30.04 0.81 -45.03
CA SER A 17 -29.47 2.18 -45.01
C SER A 17 -28.37 2.53 -43.99
N LYS A 18 -27.29 2.94 -44.62
CA LYS A 18 -26.25 3.82 -44.04
C LYS A 18 -26.87 5.14 -43.60
N GLU A 19 -26.92 5.42 -42.35
CA GLU A 19 -27.01 6.78 -41.84
C GLU A 19 -25.73 7.19 -41.13
N LYS A 20 -25.32 8.38 -41.49
CA LYS A 20 -24.15 9.11 -40.99
C LYS A 20 -24.28 9.31 -39.47
N ILE A 21 -23.36 8.75 -38.68
CA ILE A 21 -23.15 9.21 -37.30
C ILE A 21 -22.00 10.19 -37.33
N SER A 22 -22.37 11.44 -37.04
CA SER A 22 -21.48 12.57 -36.86
C SER A 22 -20.51 12.36 -35.69
N LYS A 23 -19.33 12.90 -35.90
CA LYS A 23 -18.33 13.10 -34.83
C LYS A 23 -18.93 14.03 -33.77
N SER A 24 -19.15 13.54 -32.57
CA SER A 24 -19.04 14.28 -31.31
C SER A 24 -19.19 13.26 -30.18
N ASP A 25 -18.16 13.07 -29.44
CA ASP A 25 -18.07 13.11 -27.99
C ASP A 25 -16.78 12.41 -27.55
N LYS A 26 -15.70 13.18 -27.57
CA LYS A 26 -14.56 12.94 -26.72
C LYS A 26 -14.98 13.36 -25.30
N ASN A 27 -15.59 12.49 -24.55
CA ASN A 27 -15.63 12.61 -23.10
C ASN A 27 -14.33 12.05 -22.54
N THR A 28 -13.30 12.88 -22.57
CA THR A 28 -12.22 12.81 -21.58
C THR A 28 -12.85 13.10 -20.24
N VAL A 29 -12.95 12.08 -19.42
CA VAL A 29 -13.20 12.27 -17.99
C VAL A 29 -11.90 12.80 -17.39
N ASP A 30 -11.65 14.10 -17.57
CA ASP A 30 -10.76 14.87 -16.73
C ASP A 30 -11.40 14.89 -15.34
N SER A 31 -10.79 14.18 -14.42
CA SER A 31 -11.14 14.26 -13.00
C SER A 31 -10.49 15.49 -12.39
N PRO A 32 -11.24 16.56 -12.11
CA PRO A 32 -10.70 17.77 -11.53
C PRO A 32 -10.79 17.76 -9.99
N ILE A 33 -10.38 16.66 -9.31
CA ILE A 33 -10.59 16.58 -7.85
C ILE A 33 -9.28 16.61 -7.06
N PHE A 34 -8.11 16.62 -7.71
CA PHE A 34 -6.85 16.49 -6.96
C PHE A 34 -5.91 17.71 -6.96
N ASP A 35 -6.22 18.78 -7.70
CA ASP A 35 -5.42 20.01 -7.62
C ASP A 35 -5.92 21.03 -6.56
N SER A 36 -7.07 20.76 -5.92
CA SER A 36 -7.67 21.72 -4.97
C SER A 36 -7.72 21.27 -3.51
N ALA A 37 -7.09 20.14 -3.16
CA ALA A 37 -7.19 19.58 -1.79
C ALA A 37 -5.96 19.82 -0.90
N VAL A 38 -5.03 20.67 -1.33
CA VAL A 38 -4.04 21.28 -0.43
C VAL A 38 -4.32 22.77 -0.42
N ASP A 39 -5.26 23.17 0.41
CA ASP A 39 -5.53 24.57 0.72
C ASP A 39 -4.23 25.22 1.20
N GLU A 40 -3.85 26.35 0.58
CA GLU A 40 -2.66 27.12 0.97
C GLU A 40 -2.72 27.57 2.44
N ASN A 41 -3.93 27.68 2.99
CA ASN A 41 -4.12 27.99 4.42
C ASN A 41 -3.72 26.84 5.35
N THR A 42 -3.72 25.57 4.88
CA THR A 42 -3.21 24.45 5.69
C THR A 42 -1.68 24.43 5.72
N LYS A 43 -1.02 25.06 4.72
CA LYS A 43 0.44 25.22 4.72
C LYS A 43 0.91 26.28 5.71
N THR A 44 0.18 27.39 5.83
CA THR A 44 0.54 28.50 6.75
C THR A 44 0.44 28.06 8.21
N ASP A 45 -0.57 27.27 8.58
CA ASP A 45 -0.73 26.78 9.96
C ASP A 45 0.30 25.69 10.35
N LEU A 46 0.95 25.05 9.38
CA LEU A 46 2.02 24.08 9.62
C LEU A 46 3.41 24.75 9.62
N GLU A 47 3.62 25.77 8.78
CA GLU A 47 4.91 26.46 8.68
C GLU A 47 5.18 27.45 9.83
N GLU A 48 4.14 28.07 10.42
CA GLU A 48 4.31 28.95 11.58
C GLU A 48 4.62 28.23 12.90
N LYS A 49 4.37 26.90 12.99
CA LYS A 49 4.74 26.12 14.18
C LYS A 49 6.15 25.53 14.15
N ASP A 50 6.79 25.50 12.98
CA ASP A 50 8.17 24.99 12.85
C ASP A 50 9.26 25.98 13.33
N ALA A 51 8.90 27.21 13.72
CA ALA A 51 9.85 28.28 14.02
C ALA A 51 10.34 28.36 15.47
N LYS A 52 9.91 27.45 16.37
CA LYS A 52 10.42 27.37 17.76
C LYS A 52 10.46 25.92 18.23
N ILE A 53 11.44 25.16 17.75
CA ILE A 53 11.84 23.92 18.40
C ILE A 53 12.97 24.29 19.37
N ASP A 54 12.61 24.78 20.55
CA ASP A 54 13.39 24.55 21.75
C ASP A 54 13.48 23.02 21.95
N GLU A 55 14.56 22.52 22.50
CA GLU A 55 14.82 21.09 22.82
C GLU A 55 13.69 20.47 23.67
N LYS A 56 12.49 20.39 23.13
CA LYS A 56 11.40 19.59 23.71
C LYS A 56 11.78 18.14 23.56
N ASP A 57 11.72 17.42 24.66
CA ASP A 57 11.82 15.95 24.68
C ASP A 57 10.93 15.38 23.57
N GLY A 58 11.54 14.77 22.54
CA GLY A 58 10.83 14.25 21.37
C GLY A 58 9.73 13.24 21.71
N SER A 59 9.77 12.70 22.96
CA SER A 59 8.74 11.81 23.48
C SER A 59 7.33 12.43 23.56
N GLU A 60 7.20 13.76 23.52
CA GLU A 60 5.94 14.52 23.55
C GLU A 60 5.37 14.77 22.14
N ILE A 61 6.07 14.38 21.07
CA ILE A 61 5.53 14.49 19.70
C ILE A 61 4.29 13.63 19.58
N LEU A 62 3.22 14.23 19.05
CA LEU A 62 1.91 13.60 18.93
C LEU A 62 1.70 13.01 17.53
N GLY A 63 1.17 11.78 17.51
CA GLY A 63 0.65 11.13 16.30
C GLY A 63 -0.83 10.82 16.41
N ARG A 64 -1.52 10.91 15.29
CA ARG A 64 -2.93 10.57 15.20
C ARG A 64 -3.06 9.07 14.94
N THR A 65 -3.46 8.33 15.95
CA THR A 65 -3.61 6.88 15.97
C THR A 65 -5.04 6.49 15.69
N HIS A 66 -5.22 5.55 14.77
CA HIS A 66 -6.51 4.92 14.50
C HIS A 66 -6.80 3.81 15.53
N SER A 67 -5.92 2.83 15.61
CA SER A 67 -6.05 1.67 16.49
C SER A 67 -4.71 1.02 16.80
N ILE A 68 -4.71 0.08 17.74
CA ILE A 68 -3.55 -0.71 18.15
C ILE A 68 -3.95 -2.18 18.10
N GLU A 69 -3.04 -3.02 17.60
CA GLU A 69 -3.12 -4.48 17.68
C GLU A 69 -1.85 -5.00 18.36
N THR A 70 -2.02 -5.84 19.40
CA THR A 70 -0.90 -6.18 20.29
C THR A 70 -0.20 -7.48 19.97
N PHE A 71 -0.75 -8.34 19.10
CA PHE A 71 -0.20 -9.66 18.77
C PHE A 71 -0.25 -9.96 17.28
N GLY A 72 0.05 -8.98 16.43
CA GLY A 72 0.12 -9.17 14.99
C GLY A 72 1.23 -10.17 14.61
N ALA A 73 0.87 -11.18 13.81
CA ALA A 73 1.79 -12.25 13.44
C ALA A 73 2.28 -12.16 11.98
N VAL A 74 1.74 -11.19 11.20
CA VAL A 74 2.02 -11.11 9.75
C VAL A 74 2.65 -9.77 9.31
N ASP A 75 2.83 -8.84 10.24
CA ASP A 75 3.29 -7.47 9.96
C ASP A 75 4.75 -7.24 10.35
N GLY A 76 5.58 -8.25 10.11
CA GLY A 76 7.00 -8.26 10.40
C GLY A 76 7.45 -9.55 11.08
N PRO A 77 8.71 -9.64 11.53
CA PRO A 77 9.21 -10.80 12.24
C PRO A 77 8.64 -10.88 13.66
N GLY A 78 8.38 -12.11 14.12
CA GLY A 78 7.87 -12.39 15.47
C GLY A 78 6.43 -11.89 15.69
N LEU A 79 6.04 -11.75 16.95
CA LEU A 79 4.78 -11.12 17.34
C LEU A 79 4.97 -9.62 17.48
N ARG A 80 4.08 -8.84 16.87
CA ARG A 80 4.23 -7.39 16.74
C ARG A 80 3.19 -6.63 17.54
N TYR A 81 3.61 -5.52 18.12
CA TYR A 81 2.74 -4.43 18.51
C TYR A 81 2.54 -3.55 17.27
N ILE A 82 1.33 -3.50 16.73
CA ILE A 82 1.04 -2.77 15.52
C ILE A 82 0.28 -1.49 15.87
N LEU A 83 0.86 -0.35 15.50
CA LEU A 83 0.24 0.95 15.61
C LEU A 83 -0.33 1.35 14.26
N PHE A 84 -1.65 1.40 14.14
CA PHE A 84 -2.34 1.87 12.94
C PHE A 84 -2.54 3.38 13.04
N LEU A 85 -1.92 4.14 12.13
CA LEU A 85 -2.07 5.59 12.06
C LEU A 85 -3.30 5.99 11.23
N GLN A 86 -3.85 7.14 11.56
CA GLN A 86 -4.97 7.76 10.85
C GLN A 86 -4.47 8.57 9.67
N GLY A 87 -5.23 8.58 8.56
CA GLY A 87 -4.96 9.30 7.33
C GLY A 87 -4.36 8.42 6.25
N CYS A 88 -4.96 8.41 5.06
CA CYS A 88 -4.43 7.76 3.86
C CYS A 88 -4.89 8.52 2.62
N PRO A 89 -3.98 8.94 1.72
CA PRO A 89 -4.36 9.62 0.50
C PRO A 89 -4.87 8.65 -0.58
N MET A 90 -4.54 7.36 -0.47
CA MET A 90 -4.93 6.35 -1.46
C MET A 90 -6.38 5.91 -1.28
N ARG A 91 -6.98 5.42 -2.38
CA ARG A 91 -8.36 4.87 -2.41
C ARG A 91 -8.34 3.49 -3.04
N CYS A 92 -7.59 2.58 -2.40
CA CYS A 92 -7.45 1.22 -2.89
C CYS A 92 -8.79 0.50 -2.92
N LEU A 93 -9.16 -0.11 -4.06
CA LEU A 93 -10.46 -0.76 -4.24
C LEU A 93 -10.70 -1.90 -3.25
N TYR A 94 -9.62 -2.54 -2.74
CA TYR A 94 -9.70 -3.62 -1.76
C TYR A 94 -9.32 -3.16 -0.33
N CYS A 95 -9.41 -1.87 -0.03
CA CYS A 95 -9.01 -1.38 1.29
C CYS A 95 -9.83 -2.05 2.40
N HIS A 96 -9.16 -2.56 3.44
CA HIS A 96 -9.82 -3.14 4.60
C HIS A 96 -10.12 -2.11 5.71
N ASN A 97 -9.46 -0.95 5.62
CA ASN A 97 -9.56 0.10 6.64
C ASN A 97 -9.95 1.45 6.00
N PRO A 98 -11.12 1.55 5.33
CA PRO A 98 -11.58 2.82 4.75
C PRO A 98 -11.81 3.90 5.83
N ASP A 99 -12.03 3.50 7.06
CA ASP A 99 -12.11 4.33 8.26
C ASP A 99 -10.81 5.07 8.60
N THR A 100 -9.67 4.63 8.03
CA THR A 100 -8.39 5.34 8.16
C THR A 100 -8.16 6.41 7.09
N TRP A 101 -9.04 6.59 6.11
CA TRP A 101 -8.77 7.50 4.99
C TRP A 101 -8.73 8.97 5.40
N GLU A 102 -9.69 9.38 6.24
CA GLU A 102 -9.76 10.75 6.73
C GLU A 102 -8.56 11.09 7.60
N THR A 103 -8.03 12.30 7.45
CA THR A 103 -6.92 12.79 8.30
C THR A 103 -7.41 13.28 9.66
N LYS A 104 -8.72 13.52 9.79
CA LYS A 104 -9.40 13.86 11.06
C LYS A 104 -10.01 12.60 11.64
N GLY A 105 -10.00 12.46 12.96
CA GLY A 105 -10.48 11.24 13.63
C GLY A 105 -9.35 10.54 14.39
N GLY A 106 -9.61 9.34 14.89
CA GLY A 106 -8.65 8.63 15.74
C GLY A 106 -8.34 9.35 17.05
N ARG A 107 -7.31 8.92 17.74
CA ARG A 107 -6.85 9.49 19.02
C ARG A 107 -5.44 10.07 18.86
N MET A 108 -5.17 11.24 19.42
CA MET A 108 -3.81 11.77 19.55
C MET A 108 -3.08 10.99 20.64
N MET A 109 -1.90 10.47 20.31
CA MET A 109 -1.01 9.79 21.24
C MET A 109 0.40 10.34 21.10
N SER A 110 1.05 10.59 22.22
CA SER A 110 2.48 10.92 22.23
C SER A 110 3.33 9.66 22.01
N VAL A 111 4.56 9.85 21.56
CA VAL A 111 5.56 8.77 21.45
C VAL A 111 5.72 8.06 22.80
N LYS A 112 5.72 8.81 23.89
CA LYS A 112 5.81 8.28 25.26
C LYS A 112 4.64 7.35 25.58
N GLU A 113 3.39 7.78 25.33
CA GLU A 113 2.20 6.96 25.57
C GLU A 113 2.23 5.65 24.80
N VAL A 114 2.65 5.69 23.51
CA VAL A 114 2.78 4.49 22.68
C VAL A 114 3.81 3.51 23.27
N LEU A 115 4.97 4.02 23.69
CA LEU A 115 6.03 3.18 24.24
C LEU A 115 5.68 2.64 25.63
N GLU A 116 5.01 3.42 26.47
CA GLU A 116 4.49 2.95 27.76
C GLU A 116 3.44 1.85 27.59
N ASP A 117 2.60 1.97 26.54
CA ASP A 117 1.64 0.92 26.23
C ASP A 117 2.34 -0.34 25.70
N TYR A 118 3.32 -0.19 24.79
CA TYR A 118 4.13 -1.31 24.29
C TYR A 118 4.79 -2.11 25.46
N GLU A 119 5.35 -1.43 26.46
CA GLU A 119 6.06 -2.10 27.56
C GLU A 119 5.16 -3.07 28.34
N LYS A 120 3.84 -2.86 28.37
CA LYS A 120 2.88 -3.79 29.02
C LYS A 120 2.85 -5.15 28.31
N TYR A 121 3.12 -5.18 27.02
CA TYR A 121 3.08 -6.40 26.18
C TYR A 121 4.46 -6.95 25.86
N ARG A 122 5.53 -6.21 26.14
CA ARG A 122 6.90 -6.58 25.83
C ARG A 122 7.30 -8.00 26.21
N PRO A 123 6.89 -8.56 27.37
CA PRO A 123 7.23 -9.94 27.72
C PRO A 123 6.75 -10.98 26.71
N TYR A 124 5.69 -10.68 25.97
CA TYR A 124 5.09 -11.57 24.96
C TYR A 124 5.65 -11.32 23.54
N LEU A 125 6.36 -10.22 23.32
CA LEU A 125 6.84 -9.75 22.02
C LEU A 125 8.36 -9.96 21.84
N LYS A 126 8.92 -11.02 22.44
CA LYS A 126 10.38 -11.25 22.55
C LYS A 126 11.13 -11.19 21.23
N ASP A 127 10.58 -11.83 20.17
CA ASP A 127 11.19 -11.91 18.84
C ASP A 127 10.53 -10.94 17.84
N GLY A 128 9.75 -10.04 18.37
CA GLY A 128 8.96 -9.07 17.60
C GLY A 128 9.45 -7.64 17.78
N GLY A 129 8.50 -6.71 17.91
CA GLY A 129 8.79 -5.28 18.08
C GLY A 129 7.58 -4.43 17.73
N ILE A 130 7.81 -3.19 17.31
CA ILE A 130 6.76 -2.27 16.87
C ILE A 130 6.70 -2.25 15.36
N THR A 131 5.48 -2.35 14.81
CA THR A 131 5.18 -2.02 13.40
C THR A 131 4.28 -0.80 13.37
N VAL A 132 4.65 0.19 12.60
CA VAL A 132 3.77 1.32 12.30
C VAL A 132 3.17 1.13 10.93
N SER A 133 1.84 1.05 10.89
CA SER A 133 0.98 0.79 9.74
C SER A 133 -0.22 1.74 9.76
N GLY A 134 -1.35 1.33 9.19
CA GLY A 134 -2.63 2.03 9.31
C GLY A 134 -3.16 2.52 7.99
N GLY A 135 -3.39 3.82 7.87
CA GLY A 135 -3.62 4.48 6.60
C GLY A 135 -2.32 4.53 5.79
N GLU A 136 -1.60 5.65 5.86
CA GLU A 136 -0.25 5.78 5.28
C GLU A 136 0.67 6.48 6.32
N PRO A 137 1.59 5.75 6.96
CA PRO A 137 2.44 6.30 8.01
C PRO A 137 3.31 7.48 7.58
N LEU A 138 3.67 7.56 6.30
CA LEU A 138 4.48 8.67 5.77
C LEU A 138 3.76 10.03 5.79
N LEU A 139 2.43 10.07 6.04
CA LEU A 139 1.72 11.31 6.35
C LEU A 139 2.13 11.90 7.70
N GLN A 140 2.61 11.08 8.63
CA GLN A 140 2.97 11.46 9.99
C GLN A 140 4.44 11.15 10.26
N MET A 141 5.31 11.44 9.28
CA MET A 141 6.70 11.01 9.24
C MET A 141 7.49 11.46 10.48
N ASP A 142 7.27 12.69 10.96
CA ASP A 142 8.00 13.22 12.13
C ASP A 142 7.67 12.43 13.40
N PHE A 143 6.41 12.08 13.61
CA PHE A 143 5.98 11.21 14.71
C PHE A 143 6.59 9.80 14.59
N VAL A 144 6.52 9.20 13.39
CA VAL A 144 7.07 7.85 13.16
C VAL A 144 8.58 7.82 13.38
N THR A 145 9.29 8.86 12.91
CA THR A 145 10.74 8.99 13.08
C THR A 145 11.11 9.03 14.56
N GLU A 146 10.43 9.87 15.35
CA GLU A 146 10.74 9.98 16.77
C GLU A 146 10.34 8.71 17.55
N LEU A 147 9.19 8.09 17.20
CA LEU A 147 8.80 6.81 17.78
C LEU A 147 9.86 5.73 17.53
N PHE A 148 10.38 5.63 16.31
CA PHE A 148 11.41 4.65 15.98
C PHE A 148 12.74 4.97 16.68
N LYS A 149 13.13 6.23 16.76
CA LYS A 149 14.34 6.66 17.46
C LYS A 149 14.27 6.30 18.95
N GLU A 150 13.15 6.57 19.63
CA GLU A 150 12.93 6.23 21.02
C GLU A 150 12.81 4.70 21.24
N ALA A 151 12.20 3.98 20.31
CA ALA A 151 12.15 2.52 20.30
C ALA A 151 13.56 1.90 20.21
N LYS A 152 14.44 2.46 19.36
CA LYS A 152 15.84 2.00 19.22
C LYS A 152 16.63 2.18 20.51
N LYS A 153 16.42 3.27 21.26
CA LYS A 153 17.06 3.46 22.58
C LYS A 153 16.70 2.34 23.58
N ARG A 154 15.54 1.71 23.38
CA ARG A 154 15.02 0.61 24.21
C ARG A 154 15.30 -0.78 23.62
N ASN A 155 16.12 -0.87 22.55
CA ASN A 155 16.40 -2.12 21.82
C ASN A 155 15.11 -2.79 21.28
N ILE A 156 14.14 -2.01 20.83
CA ILE A 156 12.93 -2.50 20.20
C ILE A 156 13.15 -2.52 18.68
N HIS A 157 12.83 -3.65 18.05
CA HIS A 157 12.85 -3.77 16.59
C HIS A 157 11.69 -2.99 15.96
N THR A 158 11.98 -2.20 14.92
CA THR A 158 11.05 -1.28 14.29
C THR A 158 10.75 -1.70 12.85
N ALA A 159 9.48 -1.67 12.47
CA ALA A 159 9.06 -1.94 11.10
C ALA A 159 8.09 -0.86 10.61
N LEU A 160 8.32 -0.36 9.41
CA LEU A 160 7.46 0.57 8.71
C LEU A 160 6.64 -0.18 7.66
N ASP A 161 5.32 -0.20 7.78
CA ASP A 161 4.41 -0.77 6.77
C ASP A 161 3.78 0.37 5.97
N SER A 162 4.26 0.58 4.76
CA SER A 162 3.90 1.73 3.94
C SER A 162 3.71 1.36 2.47
N SER A 163 2.85 2.10 1.80
CA SER A 163 2.76 2.05 0.35
C SER A 163 3.93 2.75 -0.35
N GLY A 164 4.63 3.65 0.32
CA GLY A 164 5.67 4.50 -0.28
C GLY A 164 5.13 5.55 -1.28
N ALA A 165 3.83 5.70 -1.42
CA ALA A 165 3.22 6.56 -2.45
C ALA A 165 3.56 8.05 -2.26
N LEU A 166 3.86 8.46 -1.04
CA LEU A 166 4.22 9.84 -0.69
C LEU A 166 5.71 10.16 -0.89
N PHE A 167 6.52 9.16 -1.19
CA PHE A 167 7.95 9.39 -1.42
C PHE A 167 8.17 10.24 -2.67
N VAL A 168 8.90 11.33 -2.54
CA VAL A 168 9.35 12.18 -3.65
C VAL A 168 10.81 12.50 -3.42
N ARG A 169 11.70 11.91 -4.24
CA ARG A 169 13.17 12.00 -4.07
C ARG A 169 13.70 13.44 -3.90
N ASN A 170 13.11 14.38 -4.62
CA ASN A 170 13.57 15.78 -4.60
C ASN A 170 12.86 16.65 -3.53
N LYS A 171 11.97 16.04 -2.73
CA LYS A 171 11.27 16.72 -1.64
C LYS A 171 11.52 15.99 -0.33
N ASN A 172 11.92 16.73 0.69
CA ASN A 172 12.07 16.21 2.06
C ASN A 172 13.01 14.97 2.19
N LEU A 173 13.97 14.79 1.25
CA LEU A 173 14.86 13.61 1.25
C LEU A 173 15.53 13.38 2.61
N LYS A 174 15.96 14.46 3.29
CA LYS A 174 16.57 14.37 4.63
C LYS A 174 15.62 13.78 5.68
N LYS A 175 14.31 14.06 5.59
CA LYS A 175 13.32 13.45 6.52
C LYS A 175 13.20 11.94 6.27
N TYR A 176 13.22 11.50 5.01
CA TYR A 176 13.23 10.08 4.69
C TYR A 176 14.52 9.40 5.13
N GLU A 177 15.68 10.04 4.93
CA GLU A 177 16.96 9.52 5.43
C GLU A 177 16.99 9.38 6.94
N GLU A 178 16.43 10.35 7.67
CA GLU A 178 16.34 10.26 9.12
C GLU A 178 15.39 9.16 9.57
N LEU A 179 14.21 9.01 8.96
CA LEU A 179 13.25 7.95 9.27
C LEU A 179 13.86 6.56 9.09
N ILE A 180 14.44 6.30 7.92
CA ILE A 180 14.96 4.95 7.61
C ILE A 180 16.21 4.58 8.40
N LYS A 181 16.90 5.54 9.00
CA LYS A 181 18.04 5.29 9.91
C LYS A 181 17.60 4.51 11.15
N TYR A 182 16.34 4.65 11.56
CA TYR A 182 15.78 3.98 12.73
C TYR A 182 14.78 2.87 12.36
N ALA A 183 14.55 2.60 11.09
CA ALA A 183 13.72 1.49 10.62
C ALA A 183 14.58 0.26 10.34
N ASP A 184 14.35 -0.84 11.07
CA ASP A 184 15.04 -2.11 10.80
C ASP A 184 14.49 -2.81 9.57
N LEU A 185 13.20 -2.61 9.30
CA LEU A 185 12.47 -3.26 8.21
C LEU A 185 11.46 -2.30 7.60
N VAL A 186 11.31 -2.34 6.29
CA VAL A 186 10.18 -1.74 5.58
C VAL A 186 9.36 -2.83 4.91
N LEU A 187 8.08 -2.93 5.29
CA LEU A 187 7.09 -3.69 4.52
C LEU A 187 6.55 -2.74 3.45
N LEU A 188 6.89 -3.01 2.20
CA LEU A 188 6.54 -2.13 1.09
C LEU A 188 5.47 -2.77 0.22
N ASP A 189 4.33 -2.10 0.14
CA ASP A 189 3.22 -2.53 -0.70
C ASP A 189 3.45 -2.16 -2.18
N ILE A 190 3.66 -3.14 -3.05
CA ILE A 190 3.56 -2.92 -4.49
C ILE A 190 2.21 -3.46 -4.97
N LYS A 191 1.24 -2.57 -5.06
CA LYS A 191 -0.16 -2.95 -5.27
C LYS A 191 -0.46 -3.36 -6.72
N HIS A 192 0.27 -2.81 -7.70
CA HIS A 192 0.23 -3.22 -9.11
C HIS A 192 1.52 -2.80 -9.80
N ILE A 193 2.10 -3.67 -10.65
CA ILE A 193 3.36 -3.35 -11.33
C ILE A 193 3.19 -2.37 -12.50
N ASP A 194 2.03 -2.34 -13.11
CA ASP A 194 1.69 -1.45 -14.20
C ASP A 194 1.15 -0.13 -13.69
N ASP A 195 1.66 1.01 -14.19
CA ASP A 195 1.28 2.32 -13.66
C ASP A 195 -0.21 2.63 -13.87
N GLU A 196 -0.74 2.32 -15.05
CA GLU A 196 -2.16 2.50 -15.33
C GLU A 196 -3.04 1.60 -14.45
N GLY A 197 -2.67 0.32 -14.32
CA GLY A 197 -3.33 -0.63 -13.43
C GLY A 197 -3.27 -0.17 -11.98
N HIS A 198 -2.13 0.37 -11.55
CA HIS A 198 -1.96 0.90 -10.21
C HIS A 198 -2.87 2.12 -9.95
N ARG A 199 -2.97 3.04 -10.92
CA ARG A 199 -3.89 4.19 -10.83
C ARG A 199 -5.35 3.76 -10.74
N LYS A 200 -5.77 2.80 -11.55
CA LYS A 200 -7.12 2.24 -11.49
C LYS A 200 -7.42 1.57 -10.15
N LEU A 201 -6.44 0.90 -9.57
CA LEU A 201 -6.59 0.16 -8.33
C LEU A 201 -6.55 1.05 -7.09
N THR A 202 -5.80 2.16 -7.11
CA THR A 202 -5.43 2.91 -5.89
C THR A 202 -5.66 4.41 -5.98
N GLY A 203 -5.87 4.96 -7.17
CA GLY A 203 -5.89 6.39 -7.45
C GLY A 203 -4.50 7.02 -7.64
N PHE A 204 -3.40 6.28 -7.43
CA PHE A 204 -2.03 6.80 -7.45
C PHE A 204 -1.14 6.11 -8.48
N SER A 205 -0.11 6.83 -8.95
CA SER A 205 0.98 6.26 -9.74
C SER A 205 1.87 5.35 -8.87
N ASN A 206 2.40 4.28 -9.46
CA ASN A 206 3.39 3.43 -8.77
C ASN A 206 4.82 3.96 -8.85
N LYS A 207 5.07 5.06 -9.57
CA LYS A 207 6.43 5.59 -9.82
C LYS A 207 7.14 5.97 -8.52
N ASN A 208 6.44 6.65 -7.62
CA ASN A 208 6.98 7.04 -6.32
C ASN A 208 7.32 5.81 -5.46
N ILE A 209 6.48 4.77 -5.53
CA ILE A 209 6.68 3.52 -4.79
C ILE A 209 7.93 2.78 -5.27
N LEU A 210 8.10 2.67 -6.59
CA LEU A 210 9.28 2.04 -7.19
C LEU A 210 10.55 2.87 -6.95
N ASP A 211 10.46 4.21 -6.92
CA ASP A 211 11.58 5.07 -6.55
C ASP A 211 11.90 4.97 -5.05
N PHE A 212 10.89 4.80 -4.19
CA PHE A 212 11.12 4.52 -2.78
C PHE A 212 11.82 3.18 -2.56
N LEU A 213 11.42 2.11 -3.27
CA LEU A 213 12.12 0.83 -3.21
C LEU A 213 13.60 0.98 -3.64
N LYS A 214 13.85 1.73 -4.71
CA LYS A 214 15.21 2.02 -5.17
C LYS A 214 16.00 2.79 -4.09
N PHE A 215 15.41 3.79 -3.47
CA PHE A 215 16.03 4.55 -2.39
C PHE A 215 16.37 3.66 -1.19
N LEU A 216 15.46 2.76 -0.78
CA LEU A 216 15.71 1.81 0.29
C LEU A 216 16.85 0.82 -0.03
N ASP A 217 16.98 0.39 -1.30
CA ASP A 217 18.09 -0.46 -1.74
C ASP A 217 19.44 0.29 -1.73
N GLU A 218 19.45 1.54 -2.20
CA GLU A 218 20.62 2.44 -2.15
C GLU A 218 21.10 2.67 -0.70
N LYS A 219 20.19 2.66 0.28
CA LYS A 219 20.49 2.85 1.70
C LYS A 219 20.71 1.54 2.47
N GLY A 220 20.52 0.39 1.81
CA GLY A 220 20.72 -0.93 2.42
C GLY A 220 19.69 -1.32 3.46
N VAL A 221 18.51 -0.67 3.46
CA VAL A 221 17.40 -0.98 4.38
C VAL A 221 16.72 -2.28 3.98
N GLU A 222 16.47 -3.20 4.91
CA GLU A 222 15.76 -4.45 4.62
C GLU A 222 14.31 -4.19 4.22
N VAL A 223 13.88 -4.89 3.15
CA VAL A 223 12.51 -4.77 2.62
C VAL A 223 11.83 -6.12 2.52
N TRP A 224 10.60 -6.18 3.00
CA TRP A 224 9.63 -7.22 2.63
C TRP A 224 8.64 -6.62 1.65
N ILE A 225 8.52 -7.22 0.48
CA ILE A 225 7.51 -6.80 -0.51
C ILE A 225 6.18 -7.44 -0.15
N ARG A 226 5.12 -6.63 -0.10
CA ARG A 226 3.73 -7.09 0.05
C ARG A 226 2.97 -6.88 -1.26
N HIS A 227 2.20 -7.88 -1.66
CA HIS A 227 1.40 -7.84 -2.88
C HIS A 227 0.08 -8.57 -2.67
N VAL A 228 -1.04 -7.86 -2.81
CA VAL A 228 -2.37 -8.47 -2.74
C VAL A 228 -2.78 -8.95 -4.12
N ILE A 229 -3.12 -10.24 -4.23
CA ILE A 229 -3.67 -10.81 -5.45
C ILE A 229 -5.19 -10.67 -5.47
N VAL A 230 -5.70 -9.99 -6.49
CA VAL A 230 -7.13 -9.75 -6.72
C VAL A 230 -7.52 -10.37 -8.05
N PRO A 231 -8.63 -11.17 -8.12
CA PRO A 231 -9.08 -11.76 -9.39
C PRO A 231 -9.25 -10.72 -10.48
N ASN A 232 -8.77 -11.01 -11.68
CA ASN A 232 -8.87 -10.16 -12.88
C ASN A 232 -8.22 -8.77 -12.78
N ILE A 233 -7.51 -8.46 -11.68
CA ILE A 233 -6.82 -7.18 -11.49
C ILE A 233 -5.30 -7.41 -11.34
N THR A 234 -4.87 -8.10 -10.29
CA THR A 234 -3.46 -8.33 -10.02
C THR A 234 -3.03 -9.80 -10.16
N TYR A 235 -4.01 -10.74 -10.15
CA TYR A 235 -3.75 -12.17 -10.35
C TYR A 235 -3.69 -12.50 -11.85
N ASP A 236 -2.59 -12.12 -12.47
CA ASP A 236 -2.25 -12.41 -13.86
C ASP A 236 -0.79 -12.86 -13.96
N ALA A 237 -0.54 -13.95 -14.67
CA ALA A 237 0.80 -14.57 -14.73
C ALA A 237 1.87 -13.63 -15.32
N LYS A 238 1.51 -12.84 -16.34
CA LYS A 238 2.45 -11.91 -17.00
C LYS A 238 2.78 -10.73 -16.08
N LEU A 239 1.76 -10.20 -15.37
CA LEU A 239 1.96 -9.12 -14.40
C LEU A 239 2.80 -9.59 -13.22
N LEU A 240 2.57 -10.78 -12.69
CA LEU A 240 3.32 -11.37 -11.58
C LEU A 240 4.78 -11.67 -11.98
N GLU A 241 5.03 -12.24 -13.17
CA GLU A 241 6.39 -12.43 -13.69
C GLU A 241 7.10 -11.08 -13.88
N ARG A 242 6.43 -10.08 -14.45
CA ARG A 242 6.98 -8.74 -14.65
C ARG A 242 7.29 -8.02 -13.33
N LEU A 243 6.41 -8.19 -12.33
CA LEU A 243 6.69 -7.72 -10.97
C LEU A 243 7.97 -8.37 -10.45
N GLY A 244 8.08 -9.68 -10.52
CA GLY A 244 9.26 -10.41 -10.10
C GLY A 244 10.52 -9.97 -10.84
N TYR A 245 10.47 -9.80 -12.16
CA TYR A 245 11.59 -9.33 -12.97
C TYR A 245 12.08 -7.94 -12.51
N GLN A 246 11.15 -7.03 -12.22
CA GLN A 246 11.48 -5.71 -11.67
C GLN A 246 12.12 -5.83 -10.27
N LEU A 247 11.59 -6.68 -9.41
CA LEU A 247 12.11 -6.91 -8.05
C LEU A 247 13.49 -7.57 -8.04
N GLY A 248 13.80 -8.37 -9.07
CA GLY A 248 15.10 -9.05 -9.21
C GLY A 248 16.30 -8.12 -9.18
N ARG A 249 16.12 -6.83 -9.48
CA ARG A 249 17.14 -5.77 -9.50
C ARG A 249 17.68 -5.39 -8.12
N TYR A 250 16.88 -5.61 -7.07
CA TYR A 250 17.14 -5.11 -5.73
C TYR A 250 17.75 -6.20 -4.83
N LYS A 251 18.72 -5.84 -4.02
CA LYS A 251 19.46 -6.78 -3.15
C LYS A 251 18.91 -6.79 -1.72
N ASN A 252 18.26 -5.72 -1.33
CA ASN A 252 17.73 -5.51 0.01
C ASN A 252 16.40 -6.24 0.27
N ILE A 253 15.77 -6.84 -0.75
CA ILE A 253 14.52 -7.59 -0.59
C ILE A 253 14.81 -8.94 0.08
N LYS A 254 14.29 -9.13 1.30
CA LYS A 254 14.44 -10.34 2.09
C LYS A 254 13.28 -11.30 1.96
N LYS A 255 12.07 -10.78 1.70
CA LYS A 255 10.84 -11.58 1.62
C LYS A 255 9.89 -11.01 0.57
N VAL A 256 9.12 -11.87 -0.05
CA VAL A 256 7.95 -11.52 -0.87
C VAL A 256 6.74 -12.17 -0.24
N ASP A 257 5.87 -11.36 0.35
CA ASP A 257 4.60 -11.76 0.93
C ASP A 257 3.48 -11.50 -0.08
N VAL A 258 2.84 -12.57 -0.51
CA VAL A 258 1.67 -12.50 -1.37
C VAL A 258 0.44 -12.82 -0.54
N LEU A 259 -0.49 -11.88 -0.50
CA LEU A 259 -1.70 -11.95 0.31
C LEU A 259 -2.90 -12.23 -0.60
N PRO A 260 -3.72 -13.23 -0.27
CA PRO A 260 -4.95 -13.48 -1.01
C PRO A 260 -5.98 -12.40 -0.71
N TYR A 261 -6.64 -11.88 -1.74
CA TYR A 261 -7.78 -10.99 -1.57
C TYR A 261 -8.89 -11.68 -0.78
N HIS A 262 -9.48 -10.97 0.18
CA HIS A 262 -10.70 -11.33 0.89
C HIS A 262 -11.60 -10.10 1.06
N ASN A 263 -12.87 -10.32 1.24
CA ASN A 263 -13.89 -9.25 1.33
C ASN A 263 -14.26 -8.87 2.78
N MET A 264 -13.42 -9.19 3.76
CA MET A 264 -13.72 -8.90 5.18
C MET A 264 -13.85 -7.40 5.47
N GLY A 265 -13.28 -6.54 4.62
CA GLY A 265 -13.44 -5.09 4.72
C GLY A 265 -14.83 -4.59 4.34
N GLU A 266 -15.66 -5.36 3.60
CA GLU A 266 -16.95 -4.93 3.07
C GLU A 266 -17.89 -4.40 4.15
N LYS A 267 -17.90 -5.03 5.33
CA LYS A 267 -18.70 -4.59 6.48
C LYS A 267 -18.38 -3.16 6.93
N LYS A 268 -17.11 -2.76 6.91
CA LYS A 268 -16.72 -1.40 7.29
C LYS A 268 -17.23 -0.35 6.30
N TYR A 269 -17.29 -0.70 5.00
CA TYR A 269 -17.89 0.19 4.00
C TYR A 269 -19.38 0.38 4.26
N GLU A 270 -20.10 -0.70 4.60
CA GLU A 270 -21.52 -0.61 4.96
C GLU A 270 -21.74 0.26 6.21
N GLU A 271 -20.92 0.09 7.25
CA GLU A 271 -20.96 0.90 8.48
C GLU A 271 -20.66 2.40 8.21
N LEU A 272 -19.86 2.69 7.18
CA LEU A 272 -19.55 4.05 6.74
C LEU A 272 -20.56 4.61 5.72
N GLY A 273 -21.58 3.83 5.32
CA GLY A 273 -22.53 4.22 4.29
C GLY A 273 -21.93 4.31 2.90
N MET A 274 -20.85 3.55 2.62
CA MET A 274 -20.12 3.55 1.38
C MET A 274 -20.34 2.26 0.60
N ASP A 275 -20.32 2.35 -0.74
CA ASP A 275 -20.32 1.16 -1.57
C ASP A 275 -18.93 0.50 -1.61
N TYR A 276 -18.88 -0.83 -1.40
CA TYR A 276 -17.64 -1.58 -1.52
C TYR A 276 -17.29 -1.80 -3.01
N PRO A 277 -16.15 -1.27 -3.50
CA PRO A 277 -15.85 -1.27 -4.93
C PRO A 277 -15.70 -2.65 -5.55
N LEU A 278 -15.32 -3.66 -4.75
CA LEU A 278 -15.13 -5.04 -5.21
C LEU A 278 -16.27 -5.98 -4.76
N ARG A 279 -17.49 -5.44 -4.53
CA ARG A 279 -18.66 -6.24 -4.17
C ARG A 279 -18.87 -7.38 -5.19
N GLY A 280 -19.09 -8.58 -4.69
CA GLY A 280 -19.27 -9.78 -5.50
C GLY A 280 -17.97 -10.41 -6.03
N THR A 281 -16.82 -9.79 -5.83
CA THR A 281 -15.52 -10.40 -6.17
C THR A 281 -15.23 -11.57 -5.22
N LYS A 282 -14.98 -12.75 -5.76
CA LYS A 282 -14.72 -13.95 -4.96
C LYS A 282 -13.37 -13.85 -4.25
N PRO A 283 -13.30 -14.17 -2.95
CA PRO A 283 -12.03 -14.28 -2.22
C PRO A 283 -11.07 -15.28 -2.87
N MET A 284 -9.79 -15.01 -2.71
CA MET A 284 -8.73 -15.91 -3.11
C MET A 284 -8.26 -16.77 -1.93
N THR A 285 -7.47 -17.79 -2.22
CA THR A 285 -6.98 -18.74 -1.21
C THR A 285 -5.46 -18.68 -1.09
N ASP A 286 -4.92 -19.25 -0.02
CA ASP A 286 -3.47 -19.41 0.17
C ASP A 286 -2.80 -20.17 -0.98
N ARG A 287 -3.51 -21.12 -1.61
CA ARG A 287 -3.03 -21.81 -2.80
C ARG A 287 -2.78 -20.85 -3.96
N HIS A 288 -3.68 -19.88 -4.19
CA HIS A 288 -3.48 -18.85 -5.20
C HIS A 288 -2.31 -17.92 -4.83
N ALA A 289 -2.21 -17.54 -3.56
CA ALA A 289 -1.11 -16.71 -3.07
C ALA A 289 0.25 -17.41 -3.24
N LYS A 290 0.32 -18.70 -2.93
CA LYS A 290 1.52 -19.52 -3.16
C LYS A 290 1.89 -19.58 -4.65
N SER A 291 0.93 -19.85 -5.53
CA SER A 291 1.16 -19.88 -6.99
C SER A 291 1.65 -18.52 -7.50
N ALA A 292 1.03 -17.42 -7.07
CA ALA A 292 1.45 -16.07 -7.47
C ALA A 292 2.86 -15.74 -6.96
N ARG A 293 3.18 -16.12 -5.72
CA ARG A 293 4.52 -15.97 -5.17
C ARG A 293 5.57 -16.71 -6.00
N ASP A 294 5.28 -17.94 -6.42
CA ASP A 294 6.19 -18.75 -7.24
C ASP A 294 6.46 -18.07 -8.59
N MET A 295 5.44 -17.45 -9.21
CA MET A 295 5.58 -16.69 -10.45
C MET A 295 6.45 -15.43 -10.23
N ILE A 296 6.26 -14.69 -9.14
CA ILE A 296 7.10 -13.54 -8.79
C ILE A 296 8.56 -13.97 -8.58
N LEU A 297 8.78 -15.03 -7.81
CA LEU A 297 10.13 -15.56 -7.58
C LEU A 297 10.79 -16.08 -8.87
N TYR A 298 10.00 -16.63 -9.79
CA TYR A 298 10.50 -16.99 -11.12
C TYR A 298 11.00 -15.75 -11.88
N GLY A 299 10.21 -14.68 -11.93
CA GLY A 299 10.63 -13.42 -12.55
C GLY A 299 11.90 -12.85 -11.94
N MET A 300 12.04 -12.89 -10.60
CA MET A 300 13.26 -12.44 -9.90
C MET A 300 14.49 -13.25 -10.34
N ARG A 301 14.35 -14.57 -10.40
CA ARG A 301 15.45 -15.45 -10.87
C ARG A 301 15.83 -15.17 -12.32
N LYS A 302 14.84 -15.00 -13.19
CA LYS A 302 15.03 -14.68 -14.60
C LYS A 302 15.89 -13.43 -14.77
N TYR A 303 15.53 -12.32 -14.12
CA TYR A 303 16.34 -11.10 -14.13
C TYR A 303 17.78 -11.35 -13.70
N ARG A 304 17.97 -12.06 -12.58
CA ARG A 304 19.33 -12.31 -12.03
C ARG A 304 20.18 -13.22 -12.90
N MET A 305 19.58 -14.07 -13.73
CA MET A 305 20.28 -14.92 -14.70
C MET A 305 20.70 -14.10 -15.94
N GLU A 306 19.80 -13.22 -16.41
CA GLU A 306 20.05 -12.38 -17.59
C GLU A 306 21.01 -11.21 -17.30
N SER A 307 21.19 -10.84 -16.05
CA SER A 307 22.03 -9.71 -15.61
C SER A 307 23.43 -10.14 -15.14
N ARG A 308 23.78 -11.42 -15.29
CA ARG A 308 25.12 -11.98 -15.04
C ARG A 308 25.95 -11.96 -16.29
#